data_775e6b3d993595330f28b979efa5f8f1
#
_entry.id   775e6b3d993595330f28b979efa5f8f1
#
_cell.length_a   1.000
_cell.length_b   1.000
_cell.length_c   1.000
_cell.angle_alpha   90.00
_cell.angle_beta   90.00
_cell.angle_gamma   90.00
#
_symmetry.space_group_name_H-M   'P 1'
#
loop_
_entity.id
_entity.type
_entity.pdbx_description
1 polymer ?
#
loop_
_entity_poly.entity_id
_entity_poly.type
_entity_poly.pdbx_seq_one_letter_code
_entity_poly.pdbx_strand_id
1 'polypeptide(L)'
;FHAENPDICLGISEYGCEGIINWHSNTPQCKDYSEEYQALYHEYMAQAFEDRPWIWASHVWSMFDFGCAARSEGGVKGRNNKGLVTINRKTRKDSFYVYQVYWAKDPMVHIAGRRHAQRAGETTEVKVYSNQDTVTLYAGGLYREPERKAY
;
A
#
# COMPACT_ATOMS: atom_id res chain seq x y z
N PHE A 1 -2.77 26.30 -1.19
CA PHE A 1 -4.02 26.53 -1.93
C PHE A 1 -5.24 26.56 -1.02
N HIS A 2 -5.51 25.49 -0.22
CA HIS A 2 -6.69 25.45 0.66
C HIS A 2 -6.70 26.58 1.70
N ALA A 3 -5.55 26.88 2.32
CA ALA A 3 -5.45 27.99 3.31
C ALA A 3 -5.79 29.36 2.70
N GLU A 4 -5.58 29.53 1.40
CA GLU A 4 -5.88 30.77 0.68
C GLU A 4 -7.30 30.76 0.10
N ASN A 5 -7.89 29.58 -0.05
CA ASN A 5 -9.20 29.38 -0.68
C ASN A 5 -10.03 28.35 0.11
N PRO A 6 -10.42 28.65 1.36
CA PRO A 6 -11.05 27.68 2.25
C PRO A 6 -12.45 27.23 1.80
N ASP A 7 -13.14 28.05 1.01
CA ASP A 7 -14.48 27.78 0.49
C ASP A 7 -14.50 26.94 -0.79
N ILE A 8 -13.34 26.62 -1.36
CA ILE A 8 -13.26 25.79 -2.56
C ILE A 8 -13.20 24.32 -2.18
N CYS A 9 -14.16 23.53 -2.70
CA CYS A 9 -14.15 22.08 -2.55
C CYS A 9 -12.96 21.48 -3.30
N LEU A 10 -12.14 20.69 -2.60
CA LEU A 10 -10.99 20.02 -3.17
C LEU A 10 -11.20 18.51 -3.25
N GLY A 11 -10.85 17.93 -4.39
CA GLY A 11 -10.80 16.50 -4.60
C GLY A 11 -9.54 16.10 -5.36
N ILE A 12 -9.07 14.89 -5.13
CA ILE A 12 -7.95 14.31 -5.86
C ILE A 12 -8.51 13.33 -6.89
N SER A 13 -8.43 13.72 -8.16
CA SER A 13 -9.00 12.96 -9.28
C SER A 13 -8.29 11.63 -9.51
N GLU A 14 -6.97 11.59 -9.32
CA GLU A 14 -6.15 10.39 -9.48
C GLU A 14 -4.89 10.49 -8.65
N TYR A 15 -4.51 9.38 -8.01
CA TYR A 15 -3.20 9.20 -7.38
C TYR A 15 -2.84 7.72 -7.34
N GLY A 16 -1.56 7.40 -7.40
CA GLY A 16 -1.06 6.03 -7.37
C GLY A 16 0.33 5.90 -7.94
N CYS A 17 1.01 4.82 -7.61
CA CYS A 17 2.32 4.50 -8.15
C CYS A 17 2.42 3.05 -8.59
N GLU A 18 3.43 2.73 -9.42
CA GLU A 18 3.67 1.38 -9.89
C GLU A 18 4.09 0.45 -8.74
N GLY A 19 3.58 -0.78 -8.75
CA GLY A 19 4.02 -1.86 -7.88
C GLY A 19 4.00 -3.18 -8.66
N ILE A 20 5.18 -3.71 -8.97
CA ILE A 20 5.34 -4.97 -9.69
C ILE A 20 5.39 -6.09 -8.67
N ILE A 21 4.43 -7.00 -8.69
CA ILE A 21 4.14 -8.00 -7.65
C ILE A 21 5.33 -8.88 -7.23
N ASN A 22 6.30 -9.07 -8.12
CA ASN A 22 7.48 -9.91 -7.87
C ASN A 22 8.75 -9.08 -7.60
N TRP A 23 8.62 -7.76 -7.51
CA TRP A 23 9.74 -6.88 -7.20
C TRP A 23 9.67 -6.44 -5.76
N HIS A 24 10.77 -6.63 -5.05
CA HIS A 24 10.85 -6.40 -3.62
C HIS A 24 12.07 -5.56 -3.25
N SER A 25 11.95 -4.79 -2.19
CA SER A 25 13.01 -3.94 -1.66
C SER A 25 13.00 -3.92 -0.14
N ASN A 26 14.17 -4.09 0.49
CA ASN A 26 14.35 -3.87 1.93
C ASN A 26 14.46 -2.37 2.28
N THR A 27 14.72 -1.53 1.27
CA THR A 27 14.83 -0.08 1.39
C THR A 27 14.01 0.58 0.28
N PRO A 28 12.66 0.52 0.35
CA PRO A 28 11.80 0.98 -0.73
C PRO A 28 12.00 2.47 -1.01
N GLN A 29 12.13 2.80 -2.29
CA GLN A 29 12.37 4.16 -2.75
C GLN A 29 11.64 4.46 -4.05
N CYS A 30 11.44 5.74 -4.32
CA CYS A 30 10.74 6.20 -5.52
C CYS A 30 11.35 5.62 -6.80
N LYS A 31 10.50 5.04 -7.65
CA LYS A 31 10.85 4.40 -8.92
C LYS A 31 11.61 3.06 -8.80
N ASP A 32 11.63 2.44 -7.65
CA ASP A 32 12.12 1.04 -7.54
C ASP A 32 11.07 0.02 -8.00
N TYR A 33 9.82 0.47 -8.17
CA TYR A 33 8.67 -0.32 -8.61
C TYR A 33 8.34 -1.53 -7.73
N SER A 34 8.92 -1.60 -6.53
CA SER A 34 8.66 -2.68 -5.59
C SER A 34 7.24 -2.63 -5.03
N GLU A 35 6.74 -3.78 -4.60
CA GLU A 35 5.46 -3.86 -3.90
C GLU A 35 5.50 -3.08 -2.59
N GLU A 36 6.64 -3.11 -1.90
CA GLU A 36 6.89 -2.39 -0.64
C GLU A 36 6.83 -0.87 -0.84
N TYR A 37 7.39 -0.34 -1.94
CA TYR A 37 7.27 1.09 -2.23
C TYR A 37 5.84 1.48 -2.56
N GLN A 38 5.12 0.67 -3.33
CA GLN A 38 3.71 0.92 -3.61
C GLN A 38 2.90 0.98 -2.30
N ALA A 39 3.12 0.05 -1.39
CA ALA A 39 2.45 0.03 -0.09
C ALA A 39 2.78 1.29 0.72
N LEU A 40 4.06 1.65 0.84
CA LEU A 40 4.52 2.85 1.55
C LEU A 40 3.90 4.14 0.98
N TYR A 41 3.83 4.26 -0.35
CA TYR A 41 3.19 5.40 -1.00
C TYR A 41 1.71 5.51 -0.61
N HIS A 42 0.98 4.41 -0.62
CA HIS A 42 -0.44 4.40 -0.30
C HIS A 42 -0.70 4.58 1.20
N GLU A 43 0.19 4.12 2.10
CA GLU A 43 0.16 4.44 3.52
C GLU A 43 0.23 5.95 3.75
N TYR A 44 1.21 6.59 3.11
CA TYR A 44 1.37 8.04 3.19
C TYR A 44 0.15 8.79 2.65
N MET A 45 -0.39 8.37 1.51
CA MET A 45 -1.55 9.03 0.92
C MET A 45 -2.81 8.86 1.76
N ALA A 46 -3.05 7.67 2.30
CA ALA A 46 -4.19 7.41 3.17
C ALA A 46 -4.13 8.30 4.42
N GLN A 47 -2.99 8.34 5.11
CA GLN A 47 -2.80 9.23 6.26
C GLN A 47 -2.94 10.70 5.88
N ALA A 48 -2.39 11.10 4.74
CA ALA A 48 -2.48 12.49 4.28
C ALA A 48 -3.93 12.94 4.04
N PHE A 49 -4.83 12.02 3.66
CA PHE A 49 -6.26 12.32 3.52
C PHE A 49 -6.98 12.37 4.87
N GLU A 50 -6.68 11.47 5.80
CA GLU A 50 -7.20 11.56 7.17
C GLU A 50 -6.85 12.90 7.83
N ASP A 51 -5.62 13.38 7.63
CA ASP A 51 -5.16 14.67 8.17
C ASP A 51 -5.81 15.89 7.48
N ARG A 52 -6.56 15.67 6.38
CA ARG A 52 -7.13 16.75 5.54
C ARG A 52 -8.60 16.52 5.22
N PRO A 53 -9.49 16.63 6.22
CA PRO A 53 -10.92 16.34 6.09
C PRO A 53 -11.65 17.25 5.08
N TRP A 54 -11.02 18.34 4.65
CA TRP A 54 -11.54 19.21 3.59
C TRP A 54 -11.36 18.64 2.17
N ILE A 55 -10.61 17.55 2.00
CA ILE A 55 -10.56 16.81 0.75
C ILE A 55 -11.78 15.89 0.71
N TRP A 56 -12.80 16.28 -0.06
CA TRP A 56 -14.08 15.58 -0.10
C TRP A 56 -14.05 14.26 -0.87
N ALA A 57 -13.09 14.09 -1.79
CA ALA A 57 -12.94 12.86 -2.57
C ALA A 57 -11.49 12.61 -2.95
N SER A 58 -11.12 11.33 -3.00
CA SER A 58 -9.83 10.85 -3.49
C SER A 58 -10.02 9.55 -4.28
N HIS A 59 -9.40 9.46 -5.48
CA HIS A 59 -9.57 8.34 -6.36
C HIS A 59 -8.22 7.67 -6.64
N VAL A 60 -8.08 6.43 -6.19
CA VAL A 60 -6.87 5.63 -6.46
C VAL A 60 -6.80 5.26 -7.93
N TRP A 61 -5.68 5.51 -8.58
CA TRP A 61 -5.35 4.98 -9.88
C TRP A 61 -4.32 3.86 -9.72
N SER A 62 -4.76 2.57 -9.74
CA SER A 62 -6.13 2.14 -10.03
C SER A 62 -6.44 0.88 -9.21
N MET A 63 -7.68 0.39 -9.29
CA MET A 63 -8.05 -0.86 -8.60
C MET A 63 -7.30 -2.07 -9.17
N PHE A 64 -7.09 -2.12 -10.48
CA PHE A 64 -6.47 -3.26 -11.16
C PHE A 64 -5.32 -2.84 -12.05
N ASP A 65 -4.27 -3.66 -12.14
CA ASP A 65 -3.34 -3.60 -13.26
C ASP A 65 -4.09 -3.82 -14.56
N PHE A 66 -3.65 -3.17 -15.64
CA PHE A 66 -4.31 -3.29 -16.94
C PHE A 66 -3.34 -3.18 -18.11
N GLY A 67 -3.77 -3.65 -19.29
CA GLY A 67 -3.00 -3.55 -20.52
C GLY A 67 -2.86 -2.09 -20.98
N CYS A 68 -1.63 -1.67 -21.28
CA CYS A 68 -1.34 -0.35 -21.83
C CYS A 68 -0.12 -0.44 -22.74
N ALA A 69 -0.35 -0.51 -24.05
CA ALA A 69 0.69 -0.80 -25.06
C ALA A 69 1.87 0.20 -25.03
N ALA A 70 1.62 1.45 -24.66
CA ALA A 70 2.64 2.49 -24.61
C ALA A 70 3.54 2.44 -23.36
N ARG A 71 3.24 1.57 -22.38
CA ARG A 71 3.96 1.54 -21.11
C ARG A 71 4.99 0.43 -21.03
N SER A 72 6.09 0.73 -20.32
CA SER A 72 7.19 -0.24 -20.09
C SER A 72 7.93 0.03 -18.77
N GLU A 73 7.26 0.65 -17.80
CA GLU A 73 7.86 0.96 -16.50
C GLU A 73 8.31 -0.32 -15.79
N GLY A 74 9.49 -0.25 -15.18
CA GLY A 74 10.12 -1.41 -14.56
C GLY A 74 10.44 -2.55 -15.52
N GLY A 75 10.51 -2.28 -16.86
CA GLY A 75 10.75 -3.29 -17.87
C GLY A 75 9.56 -4.19 -18.19
N VAL A 76 8.39 -3.98 -17.56
CA VAL A 76 7.16 -4.73 -17.87
C VAL A 76 6.43 -4.06 -19.02
N LYS A 77 6.66 -4.54 -20.22
CA LYS A 77 6.06 -3.99 -21.45
C LYS A 77 4.55 -4.21 -21.52
N GLY A 78 3.85 -3.20 -22.03
CA GLY A 78 2.43 -3.29 -22.33
C GLY A 78 1.51 -3.32 -21.12
N ARG A 79 1.97 -2.88 -19.94
CA ARG A 79 1.20 -2.92 -18.71
C ARG A 79 1.34 -1.65 -17.88
N ASN A 80 0.22 -1.24 -17.29
CA ASN A 80 0.19 -0.33 -16.17
C ASN A 80 0.10 -1.16 -14.88
N ASN A 81 1.08 -1.05 -13.97
CA ASN A 81 1.16 -1.82 -12.73
C ASN A 81 0.75 -1.00 -11.49
N LYS A 82 -0.02 0.07 -11.66
CA LYS A 82 -0.52 0.90 -10.55
C LYS A 82 -1.70 0.28 -9.81
N GLY A 83 -2.23 -0.84 -10.30
CA GLY A 83 -3.33 -1.55 -9.67
C GLY A 83 -3.01 -1.98 -8.23
N LEU A 84 -4.02 -1.89 -7.36
CA LEU A 84 -3.99 -2.51 -6.03
C LEU A 84 -4.14 -4.04 -6.13
N VAL A 85 -4.64 -4.52 -7.27
CA VAL A 85 -4.86 -5.93 -7.58
C VAL A 85 -4.22 -6.23 -8.94
N THR A 86 -3.63 -7.41 -9.07
CA THR A 86 -2.96 -7.83 -10.30
C THR A 86 -3.92 -7.94 -11.50
N ILE A 87 -3.35 -7.88 -12.73
CA ILE A 87 -4.12 -7.88 -13.99
C ILE A 87 -5.06 -9.09 -14.13
N ASN A 88 -4.67 -10.25 -13.58
CA ASN A 88 -5.49 -11.46 -13.59
C ASN A 88 -6.58 -11.49 -12.50
N ARG A 89 -6.71 -10.45 -11.69
CA ARG A 89 -7.66 -10.29 -10.57
C ARG A 89 -7.47 -11.28 -9.41
N LYS A 90 -6.40 -12.05 -9.39
CA LYS A 90 -6.21 -13.16 -8.42
C LYS A 90 -5.46 -12.73 -7.17
N THR A 91 -4.60 -11.70 -7.27
CA THR A 91 -3.75 -11.30 -6.15
C THR A 91 -4.00 -9.86 -5.77
N ARG A 92 -4.37 -9.64 -4.53
CA ARG A 92 -4.35 -8.32 -3.88
C ARG A 92 -2.92 -8.02 -3.47
N LYS A 93 -2.40 -6.86 -3.86
CA LYS A 93 -1.10 -6.36 -3.44
C LYS A 93 -1.20 -5.81 -2.01
N ASP A 94 -0.08 -5.60 -1.34
CA ASP A 94 -0.08 -5.09 0.04
C ASP A 94 -0.77 -3.72 0.14
N SER A 95 -0.63 -2.87 -0.87
CA SER A 95 -1.32 -1.58 -0.99
C SER A 95 -2.86 -1.67 -0.99
N PHE A 96 -3.46 -2.80 -1.40
CA PHE A 96 -4.90 -3.02 -1.26
C PHE A 96 -5.34 -3.03 0.21
N TYR A 97 -4.54 -3.68 1.05
CA TYR A 97 -4.87 -3.85 2.47
C TYR A 97 -4.71 -2.57 3.28
N VAL A 98 -3.91 -1.61 2.80
CA VAL A 98 -3.87 -0.25 3.36
C VAL A 98 -5.28 0.36 3.37
N TYR A 99 -5.95 0.37 2.22
CA TYR A 99 -7.32 0.92 2.14
C TYR A 99 -8.35 0.08 2.88
N GLN A 100 -8.15 -1.22 2.95
CA GLN A 100 -9.03 -2.08 3.73
C GLN A 100 -9.00 -1.71 5.22
N VAL A 101 -7.82 -1.33 5.76
CA VAL A 101 -7.72 -0.81 7.14
C VAL A 101 -8.57 0.44 7.35
N TYR A 102 -8.48 1.40 6.44
CA TYR A 102 -9.15 2.69 6.59
C TYR A 102 -10.67 2.63 6.29
N TRP A 103 -11.08 1.77 5.35
CA TRP A 103 -12.44 1.84 4.80
C TRP A 103 -13.33 0.65 5.15
N ALA A 104 -12.78 -0.49 5.56
CA ALA A 104 -13.60 -1.64 5.93
C ALA A 104 -14.09 -1.52 7.37
N LYS A 105 -15.35 -1.92 7.58
CA LYS A 105 -15.96 -2.02 8.91
C LYS A 105 -15.70 -3.39 9.56
N ASP A 106 -15.56 -4.42 8.75
CA ASP A 106 -15.31 -5.76 9.23
C ASP A 106 -13.89 -5.88 9.79
N PRO A 107 -13.69 -6.62 10.89
CA PRO A 107 -12.37 -6.89 11.44
C PRO A 107 -11.43 -7.50 10.40
N MET A 108 -10.22 -6.94 10.29
CA MET A 108 -9.21 -7.46 9.38
C MET A 108 -7.81 -7.41 9.98
N VAL A 109 -6.98 -8.34 9.55
CA VAL A 109 -5.55 -8.38 9.79
C VAL A 109 -4.84 -8.93 8.55
N HIS A 110 -3.74 -8.31 8.17
CA HIS A 110 -2.92 -8.73 7.03
C HIS A 110 -1.43 -8.54 7.35
N ILE A 111 -0.63 -9.57 7.12
CA ILE A 111 0.83 -9.48 7.20
C ILE A 111 1.33 -9.05 5.82
N ALA A 112 1.91 -7.85 5.73
CA ALA A 112 2.51 -7.33 4.51
C ALA A 112 3.90 -7.95 4.24
N GLY A 113 4.37 -7.83 3.00
CA GLY A 113 5.69 -8.31 2.58
C GLY A 113 5.84 -9.83 2.54
N ARG A 114 4.76 -10.61 2.58
CA ARG A 114 4.83 -12.08 2.56
C ARG A 114 5.46 -12.67 1.31
N ARG A 115 5.41 -11.94 0.19
CA ARG A 115 6.02 -12.34 -1.08
C ARG A 115 7.52 -12.07 -1.13
N HIS A 116 8.02 -11.18 -0.30
CA HIS A 116 9.44 -10.90 -0.17
C HIS A 116 10.12 -11.98 0.66
N ALA A 117 10.35 -13.16 0.06
CA ALA A 117 10.89 -14.32 0.74
C ALA A 117 12.40 -14.22 1.04
N GLN A 118 13.14 -13.51 0.19
CA GLN A 118 14.59 -13.34 0.34
C GLN A 118 14.88 -12.05 1.12
N ARG A 119 14.98 -12.18 2.42
CA ARG A 119 15.36 -11.09 3.32
C ARG A 119 16.73 -11.34 3.91
N ALA A 120 17.62 -10.35 3.82
CA ALA A 120 18.95 -10.43 4.41
C ALA A 120 18.91 -9.92 5.86
N GLY A 121 19.75 -10.51 6.73
CA GLY A 121 19.98 -10.06 8.09
C GLY A 121 19.46 -11.03 9.16
N GLU A 122 19.91 -10.79 10.39
CA GLU A 122 19.52 -11.59 11.58
C GLU A 122 18.11 -11.26 12.09
N THR A 123 17.63 -10.07 11.77
CA THR A 123 16.30 -9.59 12.13
C THR A 123 15.51 -9.21 10.89
N THR A 124 14.21 -9.36 10.94
CA THR A 124 13.31 -8.92 9.87
C THR A 124 12.15 -8.13 10.45
N GLU A 125 11.84 -7.03 9.81
CA GLU A 125 10.63 -6.27 10.14
C GLU A 125 9.39 -7.03 9.66
N VAL A 126 8.38 -7.13 10.52
CA VAL A 126 7.07 -7.69 10.19
C VAL A 126 6.05 -6.56 10.22
N LYS A 127 5.64 -6.10 9.06
CA LYS A 127 4.59 -5.08 8.93
C LYS A 127 3.22 -5.74 8.94
N VAL A 128 2.31 -5.24 9.76
CA VAL A 128 0.94 -5.74 9.87
C VAL A 128 -0.04 -4.61 9.65
N TYR A 129 -1.02 -4.82 8.79
CA TYR A 129 -2.18 -3.94 8.62
C TYR A 129 -3.37 -4.51 9.39
N SER A 130 -4.00 -3.71 10.23
CA SER A 130 -5.18 -4.10 11.00
C SER A 130 -6.02 -2.89 11.36
N ASN A 131 -7.35 -3.05 11.36
CA ASN A 131 -8.30 -2.10 11.90
C ASN A 131 -8.75 -2.49 13.31
N GLN A 132 -7.97 -3.34 14.01
CA GLN A 132 -8.25 -3.78 15.37
C GLN A 132 -7.24 -3.17 16.34
N ASP A 133 -7.66 -2.91 17.58
CA ASP A 133 -6.86 -2.26 18.62
C ASP A 133 -5.64 -3.11 19.04
N THR A 134 -5.73 -4.42 18.86
CA THR A 134 -4.68 -5.36 19.29
C THR A 134 -4.43 -6.41 18.23
N VAL A 135 -3.14 -6.65 17.96
CA VAL A 135 -2.66 -7.72 17.08
C VAL A 135 -1.62 -8.54 17.84
N THR A 136 -1.76 -9.87 17.82
CA THR A 136 -0.81 -10.79 18.44
C THR A 136 -0.02 -11.53 17.38
N LEU A 137 1.31 -11.51 17.48
CA LEU A 137 2.21 -12.23 16.58
C LEU A 137 2.65 -13.57 17.18
N TYR A 138 2.46 -14.65 16.43
CA TYR A 138 3.01 -15.97 16.75
C TYR A 138 4.08 -16.34 15.72
N ALA A 139 5.28 -16.68 16.17
CA ALA A 139 6.37 -17.13 15.32
C ALA A 139 6.82 -18.53 15.75
N GLY A 140 6.73 -19.53 14.85
CA GLY A 140 7.10 -20.92 15.15
C GLY A 140 6.28 -21.55 16.27
N GLY A 141 5.02 -21.15 16.48
CA GLY A 141 4.15 -21.61 17.57
C GLY A 141 4.46 -20.98 18.93
N LEU A 142 5.41 -20.04 19.00
CA LEU A 142 5.74 -19.30 20.22
C LEU A 142 5.15 -17.89 20.14
N TYR A 143 4.52 -17.45 21.24
CA TYR A 143 4.12 -16.06 21.43
C TYR A 143 5.37 -15.17 21.45
N ARG A 144 5.32 -14.05 20.72
CA ARG A 144 6.32 -12.99 20.75
C ARG A 144 5.63 -11.68 21.08
N GLU A 145 6.06 -11.02 22.14
CA GLU A 145 5.60 -9.65 22.38
C GLU A 145 6.11 -8.74 21.26
N PRO A 146 5.22 -8.05 20.54
CA PRO A 146 5.64 -7.12 19.49
C PRO A 146 6.21 -5.85 20.14
N GLU A 147 7.39 -5.42 19.70
CA GLU A 147 7.80 -4.02 19.88
C GLU A 147 6.87 -3.16 19.02
N ARG A 148 5.97 -2.42 19.64
CA ARG A 148 5.05 -1.54 18.92
C ARG A 148 5.78 -0.27 18.49
N LYS A 149 5.93 -0.06 17.19
CA LYS A 149 6.06 1.28 16.63
C LYS A 149 4.67 1.67 16.13
N ALA A 150 3.99 2.57 16.86
CA ALA A 150 2.83 3.26 16.35
C ALA A 150 3.32 4.32 15.33
N TYR A 151 2.73 4.34 14.17
CA TYR A 151 2.88 5.42 13.21
C TYR A 151 1.63 6.29 13.27
#